data_7eb7a0ea23d1fa07a752bbbd63e343ce
#
_entry.id   7eb7a0ea23d1fa07a752bbbd63e343ce
#
_cell.length_a   1.000
_cell.length_b   1.000
_cell.length_c   1.000
_cell.angle_alpha   90.00
_cell.angle_beta   90.00
_cell.angle_gamma   90.00
#
_symmetry.space_group_name_H-M   'P 1'
#
loop_
_entity.id
_entity.type
_entity.pdbx_description
1 polymer ?
#
loop_
_entity_poly.entity_id
_entity_poly.type
_entity_poly.pdbx_seq_one_letter_code
_entity_poly.pdbx_strand_id
1 'polypeptide(L)'
;MSRFTSTTVLFLSLGALSLWAEDASARVHHALTATVTADVFCSFLPPQPGESIGDSESDAVVFCNKPSPDAPDANIFPPGFIKTAHFAEGPGYVQVTGTINRKAYGLSANDGGGQYDSNGAPPHARVTGAKKFVNLVEPDNEDFCIRACTDKSKCNTGESTKGCKAVIPGIY
;
A
#
# COMPACT_ATOMS: atom_id res chain seq x y z
N MET A 1 -25.51 79.48 -21.91
CA MET A 1 -26.12 78.14 -21.93
C MET A 1 -25.02 77.13 -22.21
N SER A 2 -24.45 76.56 -21.17
CA SER A 2 -23.36 75.59 -21.27
C SER A 2 -23.91 74.22 -20.96
N ARG A 3 -23.73 73.23 -21.86
CA ARG A 3 -24.15 71.84 -21.66
C ARG A 3 -22.95 71.04 -21.19
N PHE A 4 -23.05 70.53 -19.99
CA PHE A 4 -22.11 69.54 -19.48
C PHE A 4 -22.53 68.13 -19.93
N THR A 5 -21.68 67.48 -20.73
CA THR A 5 -21.84 66.08 -21.08
C THR A 5 -21.09 65.24 -20.01
N SER A 6 -21.84 64.44 -19.29
CA SER A 6 -21.30 63.51 -18.28
C SER A 6 -20.89 62.19 -18.98
N THR A 7 -19.60 61.88 -18.96
CA THR A 7 -19.07 60.62 -19.48
C THR A 7 -19.00 59.60 -18.37
N THR A 8 -19.89 58.60 -18.40
CA THR A 8 -19.89 57.49 -17.45
C THR A 8 -18.83 56.47 -17.87
N VAL A 9 -17.78 56.30 -17.08
CA VAL A 9 -16.76 55.25 -17.23
C VAL A 9 -17.24 53.99 -16.56
N LEU A 10 -17.48 52.95 -17.35
CA LEU A 10 -17.87 51.63 -16.88
C LEU A 10 -16.60 50.84 -16.53
N PHE A 11 -16.32 50.57 -15.25
CA PHE A 11 -15.26 49.70 -14.81
C PHE A 11 -15.75 48.23 -14.89
N LEU A 12 -15.24 47.47 -15.88
CA LEU A 12 -15.36 46.03 -15.87
C LEU A 12 -14.31 45.46 -14.87
N SER A 13 -14.78 44.99 -13.74
CA SER A 13 -13.96 44.17 -12.85
C SER A 13 -13.85 42.76 -13.41
N LEU A 14 -12.69 42.39 -13.97
CA LEU A 14 -12.34 40.97 -14.20
C LEU A 14 -12.13 40.30 -12.84
N GLY A 15 -13.13 39.56 -12.38
CA GLY A 15 -12.99 38.62 -11.27
C GLY A 15 -12.10 37.46 -11.72
N ALA A 16 -10.89 37.41 -11.19
CA ALA A 16 -10.04 36.22 -11.31
C ALA A 16 -10.67 35.11 -10.47
N LEU A 17 -11.29 34.10 -11.11
CA LEU A 17 -11.59 32.83 -10.47
C LEU A 17 -10.27 32.11 -10.21
N SER A 18 -9.78 32.20 -8.99
CA SER A 18 -8.74 31.30 -8.49
C SER A 18 -9.38 29.91 -8.33
N LEU A 19 -9.11 29.03 -9.29
CA LEU A 19 -9.33 27.60 -9.15
C LEU A 19 -8.38 27.10 -8.05
N TRP A 20 -8.91 26.90 -6.87
CA TRP A 20 -8.26 26.15 -5.83
C TRP A 20 -8.25 24.70 -6.34
N ALA A 21 -7.09 24.24 -6.84
CA ALA A 21 -6.85 22.82 -7.00
C ALA A 21 -6.75 22.28 -5.55
N GLU A 22 -7.84 21.69 -5.07
CA GLU A 22 -7.79 20.84 -3.90
C GLU A 22 -6.88 19.67 -4.27
N ASP A 23 -5.70 19.68 -3.67
CA ASP A 23 -4.78 18.55 -3.67
C ASP A 23 -5.51 17.42 -2.91
N ALA A 24 -6.21 16.58 -3.68
CA ALA A 24 -6.83 15.37 -3.18
C ALA A 24 -5.71 14.35 -2.89
N SER A 25 -4.91 14.65 -1.86
CA SER A 25 -4.10 13.64 -1.19
C SER A 25 -5.09 12.57 -0.72
N ALA A 26 -5.17 11.45 -1.45
CA ALA A 26 -6.06 10.36 -1.12
C ALA A 26 -5.74 9.93 0.32
N ARG A 27 -6.70 10.15 1.22
CA ARG A 27 -6.54 9.75 2.62
C ARG A 27 -6.32 8.25 2.66
N VAL A 28 -5.23 7.82 3.27
CA VAL A 28 -4.95 6.40 3.50
C VAL A 28 -6.01 5.85 4.45
N HIS A 29 -6.72 4.81 4.02
CA HIS A 29 -7.71 4.12 4.83
C HIS A 29 -7.03 3.15 5.80
N HIS A 30 -7.53 3.09 7.03
CA HIS A 30 -7.06 2.12 8.03
C HIS A 30 -7.64 0.73 7.73
N ALA A 31 -7.21 0.14 6.61
CA ALA A 31 -7.66 -1.16 6.13
C ALA A 31 -6.77 -2.28 6.71
N LEU A 32 -7.41 -3.33 7.24
CA LEU A 32 -6.73 -4.47 7.87
C LEU A 32 -7.06 -5.81 7.19
N THR A 33 -7.84 -5.79 6.11
CA THR A 33 -8.21 -6.98 5.36
C THR A 33 -7.52 -6.98 4.01
N ALA A 34 -6.64 -7.93 3.78
CA ALA A 34 -5.96 -8.18 2.52
C ALA A 34 -6.57 -9.35 1.76
N THR A 35 -6.24 -9.49 0.49
CA THR A 35 -6.52 -10.67 -0.32
C THR A 35 -5.29 -11.07 -1.14
N VAL A 36 -5.18 -12.36 -1.47
CA VAL A 36 -4.10 -12.91 -2.30
C VAL A 36 -4.68 -13.90 -3.29
N THR A 37 -4.80 -13.48 -4.53
CA THR A 37 -5.23 -14.28 -5.68
C THR A 37 -4.29 -14.04 -6.88
N ALA A 38 -4.48 -14.75 -7.96
CA ALA A 38 -3.70 -14.53 -9.18
C ALA A 38 -3.93 -13.14 -9.80
N ASP A 39 -5.13 -12.57 -9.62
CA ASP A 39 -5.52 -11.29 -10.21
C ASP A 39 -5.36 -10.11 -9.25
N VAL A 40 -5.67 -10.32 -7.97
CA VAL A 40 -5.63 -9.30 -6.94
C VAL A 40 -4.75 -9.75 -5.80
N PHE A 41 -3.79 -8.94 -5.46
CA PHE A 41 -2.96 -9.16 -4.29
C PHE A 41 -2.76 -7.86 -3.53
N CYS A 42 -2.52 -8.02 -2.24
CA CYS A 42 -2.28 -6.92 -1.33
C CYS A 42 -0.97 -7.15 -0.58
N SER A 43 -0.44 -6.08 0.01
CA SER A 43 0.62 -6.09 1.01
C SER A 43 0.29 -5.08 2.09
N PHE A 44 0.79 -5.29 3.28
CA PHE A 44 0.78 -4.30 4.33
C PHE A 44 1.92 -3.31 4.10
N LEU A 45 1.67 -2.04 4.38
CA LEU A 45 2.66 -0.96 4.36
C LEU A 45 2.42 -0.03 5.54
N PRO A 46 3.40 0.78 5.93
CA PRO A 46 3.19 1.84 6.90
C PRO A 46 2.01 2.73 6.53
N PRO A 47 1.29 3.33 7.49
CA PRO A 47 0.16 4.21 7.19
C PRO A 47 0.58 5.53 6.54
N GLN A 48 1.83 5.95 6.74
CA GLN A 48 2.37 7.17 6.12
C GLN A 48 3.57 6.85 5.22
N PRO A 49 3.68 7.52 4.05
CA PRO A 49 4.87 7.41 3.21
C PRO A 49 6.15 7.78 3.98
N GLY A 50 7.19 6.99 3.81
CA GLY A 50 8.49 7.24 4.41
C GLY A 50 8.70 6.70 5.82
N GLU A 51 7.67 6.16 6.46
CA GLU A 51 7.84 5.46 7.74
C GLU A 51 8.61 4.13 7.56
N SER A 52 9.30 3.71 8.62
CA SER A 52 10.00 2.43 8.66
C SER A 52 9.01 1.27 8.72
N ILE A 53 9.33 0.19 8.01
CA ILE A 53 8.52 -1.04 8.01
C ILE A 53 8.44 -1.63 9.43
N GLY A 54 9.59 -1.75 10.11
CA GLY A 54 9.65 -2.33 11.45
C GLY A 54 8.93 -1.51 12.51
N ASP A 55 9.00 -0.18 12.43
CA ASP A 55 8.34 0.71 13.41
C ASP A 55 6.82 0.75 13.23
N SER A 56 6.32 0.43 12.03
CA SER A 56 4.88 0.43 11.70
C SER A 56 4.19 -0.94 11.84
N GLU A 57 4.83 -1.94 12.44
CA GLU A 57 4.23 -3.29 12.57
C GLU A 57 2.85 -3.26 13.25
N SER A 58 2.63 -2.36 14.21
CA SER A 58 1.39 -2.28 14.97
C SER A 58 0.25 -1.52 14.27
N ASP A 59 0.55 -0.67 13.32
CA ASP A 59 -0.42 0.25 12.69
C ASP A 59 -0.42 0.21 11.16
N ALA A 60 0.35 -0.68 10.57
CA ALA A 60 0.37 -0.91 9.14
C ALA A 60 -1.03 -1.13 8.55
N VAL A 61 -1.21 -0.70 7.32
CA VAL A 61 -2.47 -0.77 6.60
C VAL A 61 -2.33 -1.49 5.26
N VAL A 62 -3.44 -1.97 4.72
CA VAL A 62 -3.46 -2.76 3.50
C VAL A 62 -3.48 -1.88 2.26
N PHE A 63 -2.61 -2.21 1.31
CA PHE A 63 -2.62 -1.72 -0.07
C PHE A 63 -2.74 -2.89 -1.03
N CYS A 64 -3.52 -2.74 -2.10
CA CYS A 64 -3.70 -3.76 -3.13
C CYS A 64 -3.35 -3.19 -4.52
N ASN A 65 -3.09 -4.09 -5.48
CA ASN A 65 -2.80 -3.70 -6.86
C ASN A 65 -4.02 -3.15 -7.61
N LYS A 66 -5.23 -3.50 -7.17
CA LYS A 66 -6.51 -2.98 -7.68
C LYS A 66 -7.63 -3.21 -6.65
N PRO A 67 -8.78 -2.52 -6.77
CA PRO A 67 -9.93 -2.72 -5.89
C PRO A 67 -10.44 -4.16 -5.91
N SER A 68 -10.90 -4.66 -4.76
CA SER A 68 -11.45 -6.01 -4.62
C SER A 68 -12.56 -6.05 -3.57
N PRO A 69 -13.65 -6.80 -3.83
CA PRO A 69 -14.69 -7.04 -2.82
C PRO A 69 -14.17 -7.86 -1.61
N ASP A 70 -13.08 -8.61 -1.79
CA ASP A 70 -12.44 -9.38 -0.71
C ASP A 70 -11.55 -8.53 0.20
N ALA A 71 -11.28 -7.28 -0.20
CA ALA A 71 -10.54 -6.28 0.56
C ALA A 71 -11.13 -4.89 0.29
N PRO A 72 -12.40 -4.64 0.67
CA PRO A 72 -13.19 -3.49 0.20
C PRO A 72 -12.62 -2.13 0.64
N ASP A 73 -11.96 -2.09 1.80
CA ASP A 73 -11.40 -0.86 2.37
C ASP A 73 -9.91 -0.65 2.05
N ALA A 74 -9.30 -1.58 1.29
CA ALA A 74 -7.88 -1.53 1.00
C ALA A 74 -7.52 -0.29 0.18
N ASN A 75 -6.39 0.30 0.51
CA ASN A 75 -5.77 1.34 -0.29
C ASN A 75 -5.26 0.74 -1.61
N ILE A 76 -4.96 1.60 -2.59
CA ILE A 76 -4.33 1.17 -3.84
C ILE A 76 -2.86 1.56 -3.79
N PHE A 77 -1.97 0.64 -4.21
CA PHE A 77 -0.55 0.95 -4.30
C PHE A 77 -0.31 2.22 -5.12
N PRO A 78 0.63 3.07 -4.70
CA PRO A 78 1.02 4.21 -5.52
C PRO A 78 1.45 3.76 -6.93
N PRO A 79 1.18 4.56 -7.96
CA PRO A 79 1.62 4.24 -9.31
C PRO A 79 3.12 3.90 -9.37
N GLY A 80 3.45 2.76 -9.97
CA GLY A 80 4.83 2.30 -10.13
C GLY A 80 5.48 1.75 -8.85
N PHE A 81 4.74 1.55 -7.76
CA PHE A 81 5.27 0.91 -6.54
C PHE A 81 5.64 -0.57 -6.80
N ILE A 82 4.74 -1.34 -7.37
CA ILE A 82 5.02 -2.73 -7.77
C ILE A 82 5.78 -2.74 -9.09
N LYS A 83 6.95 -3.37 -9.13
CA LYS A 83 7.78 -3.57 -10.33
C LYS A 83 7.52 -4.95 -10.95
N THR A 84 7.55 -5.99 -10.11
CA THR A 84 7.22 -7.36 -10.51
C THR A 84 6.31 -7.99 -9.45
N ALA A 85 5.45 -8.92 -9.87
CA ALA A 85 4.64 -9.72 -8.97
C ALA A 85 4.40 -11.11 -9.59
N HIS A 86 4.69 -12.16 -8.84
CA HIS A 86 4.60 -13.55 -9.26
C HIS A 86 3.70 -14.31 -8.28
N PHE A 87 2.51 -14.68 -8.76
CA PHE A 87 1.60 -15.53 -8.01
C PHE A 87 2.03 -16.99 -8.09
N ALA A 88 1.94 -17.68 -6.98
CA ALA A 88 2.10 -19.13 -6.92
C ALA A 88 1.16 -19.72 -5.87
N GLU A 89 0.75 -20.96 -6.08
CA GLU A 89 -0.05 -21.75 -5.15
C GLU A 89 0.59 -23.09 -4.86
N GLY A 90 0.30 -23.61 -3.68
CA GLY A 90 0.73 -24.93 -3.26
C GLY A 90 -0.24 -25.53 -2.25
N PRO A 91 -0.01 -26.78 -1.84
CA PRO A 91 -0.88 -27.45 -0.87
C PRO A 91 -0.99 -26.62 0.43
N GLY A 92 -2.18 -26.02 0.64
CA GLY A 92 -2.50 -25.26 1.86
C GLY A 92 -2.02 -23.81 1.90
N TYR A 93 -1.58 -23.24 0.78
CA TYR A 93 -1.22 -21.82 0.70
C TYR A 93 -1.34 -21.25 -0.73
N VAL A 94 -1.45 -19.94 -0.78
CA VAL A 94 -1.19 -19.12 -1.97
C VAL A 94 -0.18 -18.02 -1.58
N GLN A 95 0.58 -17.53 -2.56
CA GLN A 95 1.56 -16.48 -2.32
C GLN A 95 1.75 -15.54 -3.50
N VAL A 96 2.25 -14.34 -3.22
CA VAL A 96 2.82 -13.42 -4.21
C VAL A 96 4.20 -12.99 -3.71
N THR A 97 5.17 -13.06 -4.63
CA THR A 97 6.53 -12.60 -4.42
C THR A 97 6.90 -11.64 -5.55
N GLY A 98 7.78 -10.68 -5.29
CA GLY A 98 8.18 -9.75 -6.33
C GLY A 98 8.99 -8.58 -5.81
N THR A 99 9.17 -7.59 -6.68
CA THR A 99 9.99 -6.41 -6.41
C THR A 99 9.16 -5.13 -6.41
N ILE A 100 9.64 -4.16 -5.64
CA ILE A 100 9.01 -2.84 -5.48
C ILE A 100 9.94 -1.72 -5.93
N ASN A 101 9.37 -0.57 -6.22
CA ASN A 101 10.08 0.70 -6.27
C ASN A 101 9.82 1.43 -4.94
N ARG A 102 10.74 1.30 -3.98
CA ARG A 102 10.61 1.93 -2.66
C ARG A 102 10.36 3.43 -2.73
N LYS A 103 10.90 4.12 -3.74
CA LYS A 103 10.76 5.58 -3.90
C LYS A 103 9.32 6.00 -4.18
N ALA A 104 8.50 5.14 -4.79
CA ALA A 104 7.11 5.44 -5.07
C ALA A 104 6.25 5.60 -3.80
N TYR A 105 6.70 5.03 -2.67
CA TYR A 105 6.09 5.22 -1.35
C TYR A 105 7.04 5.91 -0.34
N GLY A 106 8.16 6.45 -0.81
CA GLY A 106 9.11 7.16 0.03
C GLY A 106 9.89 6.29 1.02
N LEU A 107 9.88 4.96 0.86
CA LEU A 107 10.59 4.04 1.77
C LEU A 107 12.11 4.23 1.67
N SER A 108 12.79 4.14 2.81
CA SER A 108 14.24 4.35 2.90
C SER A 108 15.04 3.20 2.30
N ALA A 109 16.15 3.54 1.64
CA ALA A 109 17.13 2.54 1.18
C ALA A 109 17.91 1.89 2.34
N ASN A 110 17.84 2.47 3.53
CA ASN A 110 18.52 1.95 4.72
C ASN A 110 17.56 1.18 5.63
N ASP A 111 16.29 0.99 5.21
CA ASP A 111 15.31 0.20 5.93
C ASP A 111 15.43 -1.26 5.51
N GLY A 112 15.93 -2.10 6.40
CA GLY A 112 16.05 -3.55 6.19
C GLY A 112 14.71 -4.30 6.17
N GLY A 113 13.60 -3.58 6.40
CA GLY A 113 12.27 -4.14 6.35
C GLY A 113 11.75 -4.70 7.66
N GLY A 114 10.64 -5.42 7.55
CA GLY A 114 9.96 -6.03 8.67
C GLY A 114 8.88 -7.00 8.22
N GLN A 115 8.17 -7.57 9.19
CA GLN A 115 7.17 -8.59 8.97
C GLN A 115 5.82 -8.18 9.56
N TYR A 116 4.80 -8.32 8.77
CA TYR A 116 3.40 -8.25 9.18
C TYR A 116 2.81 -9.65 9.15
N ASP A 117 2.05 -10.05 10.15
CA ASP A 117 1.54 -11.42 10.23
C ASP A 117 0.31 -11.61 11.12
N SER A 118 -0.18 -12.85 11.14
CA SER A 118 -1.34 -13.25 11.95
C SER A 118 -1.07 -13.37 13.45
N ASN A 119 0.14 -13.13 13.93
CA ASN A 119 0.45 -13.15 15.36
C ASN A 119 0.18 -11.79 16.05
N GLY A 120 -0.36 -10.83 15.29
CA GLY A 120 -0.90 -9.59 15.84
C GLY A 120 -0.18 -8.31 15.41
N ALA A 121 0.51 -8.34 14.29
CA ALA A 121 1.18 -7.19 13.72
C ALA A 121 0.71 -6.95 12.27
N PRO A 122 -0.21 -6.03 11.99
CA PRO A 122 -0.99 -5.21 12.94
C PRO A 122 -2.15 -5.98 13.60
N PRO A 123 -2.65 -5.51 14.75
CA PRO A 123 -3.77 -6.13 15.44
C PRO A 123 -5.01 -6.25 14.54
N HIS A 124 -5.68 -7.41 14.58
CA HIS A 124 -6.85 -7.70 13.75
C HIS A 124 -6.63 -7.80 12.24
N ALA A 125 -5.38 -7.76 11.78
CA ALA A 125 -5.06 -7.98 10.39
C ALA A 125 -5.42 -9.40 9.95
N ARG A 126 -5.93 -9.50 8.72
CA ARG A 126 -6.32 -10.79 8.13
C ARG A 126 -6.16 -10.80 6.62
N VAL A 127 -6.06 -11.99 6.07
CA VAL A 127 -6.15 -12.23 4.62
C VAL A 127 -7.39 -13.08 4.36
N THR A 128 -8.24 -12.64 3.44
CA THR A 128 -9.49 -13.31 3.11
C THR A 128 -9.24 -14.76 2.70
N GLY A 129 -9.98 -15.70 3.29
CA GLY A 129 -9.85 -17.13 3.05
C GLY A 129 -8.67 -17.82 3.74
N ALA A 130 -7.77 -17.09 4.38
CA ALA A 130 -6.63 -17.65 5.08
C ALA A 130 -6.88 -17.83 6.59
N LYS A 131 -6.24 -18.85 7.16
CA LYS A 131 -6.19 -19.07 8.63
C LYS A 131 -4.95 -18.47 9.28
N LYS A 132 -3.93 -18.18 8.46
CA LYS A 132 -2.67 -17.57 8.85
C LYS A 132 -2.05 -16.87 7.64
N PHE A 133 -1.32 -15.81 7.86
CA PHE A 133 -0.52 -15.17 6.81
C PHE A 133 0.82 -14.70 7.35
N VAL A 134 1.74 -14.46 6.43
CA VAL A 134 3.02 -13.77 6.66
C VAL A 134 3.29 -12.89 5.44
N ASN A 135 3.68 -11.65 5.70
CA ASN A 135 4.02 -10.66 4.69
C ASN A 135 5.30 -9.94 5.14
N LEU A 136 6.25 -9.81 4.24
CA LEU A 136 7.46 -9.03 4.47
C LEU A 136 7.60 -7.97 3.38
N VAL A 137 8.19 -6.85 3.75
CA VAL A 137 8.60 -5.78 2.84
C VAL A 137 10.03 -5.39 3.22
N GLU A 138 10.94 -5.40 2.25
CA GLU A 138 12.37 -5.14 2.42
C GLU A 138 12.79 -3.99 1.50
N PRO A 139 12.68 -2.73 1.96
CA PRO A 139 12.98 -1.58 1.12
C PRO A 139 14.42 -1.51 0.62
N ASP A 140 15.41 -1.95 1.41
CA ASP A 140 16.82 -1.99 1.04
C ASP A 140 17.09 -2.92 -0.14
N ASN A 141 16.43 -4.08 -0.18
CA ASN A 141 16.50 -5.07 -1.26
C ASN A 141 15.49 -4.81 -2.39
N GLU A 142 14.53 -3.90 -2.18
CA GLU A 142 13.37 -3.67 -3.05
C GLU A 142 12.53 -4.94 -3.27
N ASP A 143 12.47 -5.83 -2.28
CA ASP A 143 11.68 -7.06 -2.31
C ASP A 143 10.38 -6.93 -1.48
N PHE A 144 9.33 -7.63 -1.90
CA PHE A 144 8.14 -7.86 -1.08
C PHE A 144 7.63 -9.28 -1.27
N CYS A 145 6.95 -9.79 -0.25
CA CYS A 145 6.33 -11.11 -0.33
C CYS A 145 5.16 -11.23 0.64
N ILE A 146 4.15 -11.96 0.23
CA ILE A 146 3.01 -12.33 1.08
C ILE A 146 2.63 -13.78 0.82
N ARG A 147 2.38 -14.54 1.88
CA ARG A 147 1.80 -15.89 1.83
C ARG A 147 0.58 -15.96 2.71
N ALA A 148 -0.52 -16.46 2.14
CA ALA A 148 -1.79 -16.70 2.79
C ALA A 148 -2.03 -18.21 2.91
N CYS A 149 -2.21 -18.72 4.13
CA CYS A 149 -2.22 -20.14 4.41
C CYS A 149 -3.59 -20.62 4.93
N THR A 150 -4.17 -21.58 4.24
CA THR A 150 -5.30 -22.38 4.75
C THR A 150 -4.80 -23.49 5.67
N ASP A 151 -3.57 -23.96 5.49
CA ASP A 151 -2.82 -24.78 6.45
C ASP A 151 -1.81 -23.90 7.20
N LYS A 152 -2.04 -23.69 8.50
CA LYS A 152 -1.20 -22.81 9.34
C LYS A 152 0.28 -23.20 9.37
N SER A 153 0.61 -24.48 9.15
CA SER A 153 1.99 -24.97 9.14
C SER A 153 2.82 -24.45 7.96
N LYS A 154 2.15 -23.92 6.91
CA LYS A 154 2.79 -23.39 5.71
C LYS A 154 3.18 -21.92 5.81
N CYS A 155 2.72 -21.21 6.83
CA CYS A 155 3.12 -19.83 7.12
C CYS A 155 4.07 -19.79 8.32
N ASN A 156 5.35 -19.56 8.06
CA ASN A 156 6.34 -19.34 9.12
C ASN A 156 6.36 -17.85 9.51
N THR A 157 5.96 -17.56 10.73
CA THR A 157 5.88 -16.21 11.30
C THR A 157 6.97 -15.91 12.31
N GLY A 158 7.90 -16.85 12.54
CA GLY A 158 8.95 -16.73 13.54
C GLY A 158 10.32 -16.34 12.99
N GLU A 159 10.42 -15.91 11.72
CA GLU A 159 11.71 -15.73 11.04
C GLU A 159 11.81 -14.37 10.32
N SER A 160 11.27 -13.30 10.91
CA SER A 160 11.19 -11.95 10.31
C SER A 160 12.55 -11.41 9.82
N THR A 161 13.65 -11.78 10.47
CA THR A 161 14.99 -11.31 10.14
C THR A 161 15.65 -12.03 8.96
N LYS A 162 15.01 -13.11 8.45
CA LYS A 162 15.59 -13.89 7.33
C LYS A 162 15.23 -13.35 5.95
N GLY A 163 14.29 -12.43 5.87
CA GLY A 163 13.84 -11.79 4.65
C GLY A 163 12.95 -12.65 3.75
N CYS A 164 12.40 -12.02 2.75
CA CYS A 164 11.42 -12.58 1.82
C CYS A 164 11.88 -13.88 1.17
N LYS A 165 13.07 -13.91 0.57
CA LYS A 165 13.56 -15.07 -0.18
C LYS A 165 13.74 -16.32 0.66
N ALA A 166 14.03 -16.17 1.97
CA ALA A 166 14.14 -17.28 2.89
C ALA A 166 12.79 -17.72 3.46
N VAL A 167 11.91 -16.77 3.82
CA VAL A 167 10.61 -17.04 4.45
C VAL A 167 9.58 -17.50 3.43
N ILE A 168 9.56 -16.89 2.25
CA ILE A 168 8.63 -17.18 1.14
C ILE A 168 9.44 -17.38 -0.14
N PRO A 169 10.09 -18.54 -0.35
CA PRO A 169 10.79 -18.82 -1.59
C PRO A 169 9.89 -18.68 -2.82
N GLY A 170 10.39 -18.00 -3.86
CA GLY A 170 9.63 -17.72 -5.08
C GLY A 170 10.46 -16.99 -6.13
N ILE A 171 9.80 -16.42 -7.12
CA ILE A 171 10.39 -15.55 -8.15
C ILE A 171 10.27 -14.10 -7.69
N TYR A 172 11.36 -13.32 -7.81
CA TYR A 172 11.43 -11.92 -7.40
C TYR A 172 11.84 -11.00 -8.55
#